data_028b05327aaa6f3087652b46003c8848
#
_entry.id   028b05327aaa6f3087652b46003c8848
#
_cell.length_a   1.000
_cell.length_b   1.000
_cell.length_c   1.000
_cell.angle_alpha   90.00
_cell.angle_beta   90.00
_cell.angle_gamma   90.00
#
_symmetry.space_group_name_H-M   'P 1'
#
loop_
_entity.id
_entity.type
_entity.pdbx_description
1 polymer ?
#
loop_
_entity_poly.entity_id
_entity_poly.type
_entity_poly.pdbx_seq_one_letter_code
_entity_poly.pdbx_strand_id
1 'polypeptide(L)'
;DVATCDTSPQKLTDMMVGHAVTLNIDRPLVEDRNLRLEVKDLTVLTPDSIKALDHVSFDAYGGEILGIAGISGSGQKELLEAIAGLRVTQPGSHVIYHPPAPDEPIAGQHVPVDKGGEELLGKNPRQIHDIGVSMAFVPEDRLGMGLVGSMGMADNMMLKTYRSGRGPLLDRKPPRQLAERVKEELDVLTPSINTPVRRLSGGNVQKVLVGRE
;
A
#
# COMPACT_ATOMS: atom_id res chain seq x y z
N ASP A 1 -36.46 -10.52 -4.66
CA ASP A 1 -36.60 -11.76 -3.85
C ASP A 1 -36.41 -12.94 -4.77
N VAL A 2 -35.64 -13.93 -4.34
CA VAL A 2 -35.37 -15.18 -5.04
C VAL A 2 -35.57 -16.33 -4.07
N ALA A 3 -36.27 -17.40 -4.52
CA ALA A 3 -36.42 -18.59 -3.69
C ALA A 3 -35.08 -19.31 -3.52
N THR A 4 -34.85 -19.88 -2.35
CA THR A 4 -33.57 -20.54 -2.02
C THR A 4 -33.25 -21.72 -2.95
N CYS A 5 -34.31 -22.42 -3.45
CA CYS A 5 -34.18 -23.52 -4.40
C CYS A 5 -33.76 -23.07 -5.81
N ASP A 6 -33.98 -21.80 -6.18
CA ASP A 6 -33.72 -21.25 -7.53
C ASP A 6 -32.43 -20.45 -7.62
N THR A 7 -31.60 -20.51 -6.56
CA THR A 7 -30.37 -19.73 -6.49
C THR A 7 -29.15 -20.57 -6.11
N SER A 8 -27.96 -20.04 -6.40
CA SER A 8 -26.66 -20.58 -5.98
C SER A 8 -25.83 -19.48 -5.35
N PRO A 9 -24.75 -19.79 -4.59
CA PRO A 9 -23.84 -18.78 -4.06
C PRO A 9 -23.32 -17.82 -5.14
N GLN A 10 -22.99 -18.33 -6.31
CA GLN A 10 -22.53 -17.52 -7.45
C GLN A 10 -23.62 -16.56 -7.93
N LYS A 11 -24.84 -17.05 -8.12
CA LYS A 11 -25.97 -16.22 -8.58
C LYS A 11 -26.34 -15.14 -7.57
N LEU A 12 -26.23 -15.44 -6.25
CA LEU A 12 -26.42 -14.44 -5.21
C LEU A 12 -25.33 -13.37 -5.26
N THR A 13 -24.07 -13.76 -5.45
CA THR A 13 -22.94 -12.84 -5.59
C THR A 13 -23.16 -11.90 -6.78
N ASP A 14 -23.52 -12.45 -7.95
CA ASP A 14 -23.79 -11.66 -9.16
C ASP A 14 -24.95 -10.67 -8.95
N MET A 15 -26.00 -11.09 -8.25
CA MET A 15 -27.13 -10.22 -7.91
C MET A 15 -26.77 -9.13 -6.90
N MET A 16 -25.86 -9.39 -5.95
CA MET A 16 -25.42 -8.41 -4.96
C MET A 16 -24.46 -7.37 -5.57
N VAL A 17 -23.61 -7.78 -6.50
CA VAL A 17 -22.63 -6.92 -7.16
C VAL A 17 -23.22 -6.20 -8.39
N GLY A 18 -24.27 -6.76 -8.99
CA GLY A 18 -24.96 -6.21 -10.17
C GLY A 18 -24.34 -6.61 -11.49
N HIS A 19 -23.28 -7.40 -11.50
CA HIS A 19 -22.65 -7.98 -12.69
C HIS A 19 -22.04 -9.34 -12.36
N ALA A 20 -21.75 -10.16 -13.39
CA ALA A 20 -21.09 -11.44 -13.21
C ALA A 20 -19.69 -11.26 -12.62
N VAL A 21 -19.38 -11.97 -11.56
CA VAL A 21 -18.08 -11.95 -10.89
C VAL A 21 -17.39 -13.28 -11.14
N THR A 22 -16.25 -13.25 -11.85
CA THR A 22 -15.36 -14.40 -11.98
C THR A 22 -14.33 -14.38 -10.87
N LEU A 23 -14.32 -15.43 -10.05
CA LEU A 23 -13.32 -15.59 -8.97
C LEU A 23 -12.01 -16.19 -9.46
N ASN A 24 -11.96 -16.66 -10.72
CA ASN A 24 -10.73 -17.14 -11.33
C ASN A 24 -9.89 -15.95 -11.79
N ILE A 25 -8.76 -15.77 -11.11
CA ILE A 25 -7.76 -14.75 -11.47
C ILE A 25 -6.64 -15.46 -12.22
N ASP A 26 -6.44 -15.13 -13.48
CA ASP A 26 -5.26 -15.54 -14.23
C ASP A 26 -4.05 -14.80 -13.66
N ARG A 27 -3.16 -15.57 -13.05
CA ARG A 27 -1.92 -15.03 -12.48
C ARG A 27 -0.79 -15.21 -13.49
N PRO A 28 -0.12 -14.13 -13.91
CA PRO A 28 1.08 -14.28 -14.72
C PRO A 28 2.13 -15.05 -13.91
N LEU A 29 2.84 -15.97 -14.58
CA LEU A 29 3.99 -16.64 -13.97
C LEU A 29 5.09 -15.60 -13.77
N VAL A 30 5.57 -15.48 -12.56
CA VAL A 30 6.72 -14.63 -12.24
C VAL A 30 7.99 -15.40 -12.58
N GLU A 31 8.72 -14.93 -13.58
CA GLU A 31 9.96 -15.55 -14.05
C GLU A 31 11.16 -15.18 -13.17
N ASP A 32 11.14 -14.03 -12.52
CA ASP A 32 12.24 -13.52 -11.71
C ASP A 32 11.86 -13.50 -10.21
N ARG A 33 12.65 -14.25 -9.41
CA ARG A 33 12.49 -14.37 -7.96
C ARG A 33 13.70 -13.80 -7.22
N ASN A 34 14.12 -12.60 -7.58
CA ASN A 34 15.19 -11.94 -6.84
C ASN A 34 14.70 -11.49 -5.46
N LEU A 35 15.51 -11.73 -4.44
CA LEU A 35 15.24 -11.24 -3.09
C LEU A 35 15.15 -9.70 -3.11
N ARG A 36 14.06 -9.15 -2.55
CA ARG A 36 13.82 -7.70 -2.50
C ARG A 36 13.79 -7.16 -1.09
N LEU A 37 13.26 -7.92 -0.17
CA LEU A 37 13.19 -7.55 1.23
C LEU A 37 13.56 -8.75 2.10
N GLU A 38 14.50 -8.56 3.01
CA GLU A 38 14.89 -9.54 4.00
C GLU A 38 14.60 -8.95 5.39
N VAL A 39 13.78 -9.63 6.17
CA VAL A 39 13.45 -9.28 7.54
C VAL A 39 14.06 -10.31 8.46
N LYS A 40 14.88 -9.87 9.42
CA LYS A 40 15.58 -10.74 10.39
C LYS A 40 15.33 -10.29 11.82
N ASP A 41 14.91 -11.21 12.64
CA ASP A 41 14.74 -11.06 14.10
C ASP A 41 13.97 -9.81 14.51
N LEU A 42 13.01 -9.39 13.68
CA LEU A 42 12.27 -8.16 13.90
C LEU A 42 11.44 -8.24 15.18
N THR A 43 11.81 -7.40 16.14
CA THR A 43 11.12 -7.31 17.43
C THR A 43 10.63 -5.88 17.65
N VAL A 44 9.34 -5.74 17.96
CA VAL A 44 8.68 -4.47 18.22
C VAL A 44 7.93 -4.54 19.54
N LEU A 45 8.08 -3.51 20.37
CA LEU A 45 7.33 -3.36 21.60
C LEU A 45 6.14 -2.40 21.44
N THR A 46 5.06 -2.67 22.15
CA THR A 46 3.98 -1.72 22.38
C THR A 46 4.44 -0.63 23.36
N PRO A 47 3.69 0.49 23.53
CA PRO A 47 3.97 1.48 24.56
C PRO A 47 4.03 0.91 25.99
N ASP A 48 3.31 -0.19 26.24
CA ASP A 48 3.27 -0.90 27.52
C ASP A 48 4.41 -1.93 27.64
N SER A 49 5.43 -1.88 26.79
CA SER A 49 6.58 -2.78 26.77
C SER A 49 6.23 -4.26 26.52
N ILE A 50 5.08 -4.55 25.93
CA ILE A 50 4.68 -5.88 25.50
C ILE A 50 5.20 -6.11 24.08
N LYS A 51 5.70 -7.31 23.79
CA LYS A 51 6.15 -7.67 22.42
C LYS A 51 4.92 -7.76 21.48
N ALA A 52 4.83 -6.83 20.57
CA ALA A 52 3.88 -6.89 19.45
C ALA A 52 4.41 -7.78 18.31
N LEU A 53 5.74 -7.76 18.13
CA LEU A 53 6.47 -8.71 17.29
C LEU A 53 7.63 -9.29 18.11
N ASP A 54 7.88 -10.57 17.97
CA ASP A 54 8.93 -11.30 18.68
C ASP A 54 9.75 -12.16 17.71
N HIS A 55 10.95 -11.66 17.35
CA HIS A 55 11.91 -12.31 16.44
C HIS A 55 11.30 -12.78 15.10
N VAL A 56 10.49 -11.92 14.46
CA VAL A 56 9.87 -12.24 13.17
C VAL A 56 10.91 -12.18 12.05
N SER A 57 11.01 -13.26 11.27
CA SER A 57 11.93 -13.34 10.13
C SER A 57 11.23 -13.90 8.91
N PHE A 58 11.44 -13.28 7.75
CA PHE A 58 10.96 -13.75 6.45
C PHE A 58 11.67 -13.02 5.30
N ASP A 59 11.54 -13.59 4.11
CA ASP A 59 12.03 -13.02 2.87
C ASP A 59 10.85 -12.69 1.95
N ALA A 60 10.97 -11.60 1.18
CA ALA A 60 10.03 -11.25 0.12
C ALA A 60 10.78 -11.05 -1.20
N TYR A 61 10.25 -11.65 -2.27
CA TYR A 61 10.89 -11.72 -3.58
C TYR A 61 10.18 -10.83 -4.60
N GLY A 62 10.90 -10.44 -5.64
CA GLY A 62 10.33 -9.68 -6.75
C GLY A 62 9.17 -10.42 -7.41
N GLY A 63 8.09 -9.70 -7.71
CA GLY A 63 6.92 -10.24 -8.40
C GLY A 63 6.02 -11.20 -7.60
N GLU A 64 6.36 -11.53 -6.35
CA GLU A 64 5.50 -12.37 -5.51
C GLU A 64 4.45 -11.55 -4.74
N ILE A 65 3.41 -12.25 -4.31
CA ILE A 65 2.45 -11.76 -3.32
C ILE A 65 2.66 -12.55 -2.03
N LEU A 66 3.35 -11.95 -1.08
CA LEU A 66 3.56 -12.55 0.24
C LEU A 66 2.34 -12.29 1.13
N GLY A 67 1.63 -13.34 1.51
CA GLY A 67 0.48 -13.27 2.41
C GLY A 67 0.88 -13.45 3.87
N ILE A 68 0.53 -12.47 4.73
CA ILE A 68 0.73 -12.54 6.18
C ILE A 68 -0.63 -12.65 6.85
N ALA A 69 -0.92 -13.81 7.43
CA ALA A 69 -2.19 -14.09 8.09
C ALA A 69 -2.05 -14.00 9.62
N GLY A 70 -3.11 -13.51 10.26
CA GLY A 70 -3.20 -13.42 11.72
C GLY A 70 -4.58 -12.91 12.15
N ILE A 71 -4.89 -13.06 13.42
CA ILE A 71 -6.07 -12.44 14.03
C ILE A 71 -5.80 -10.95 14.29
N SER A 72 -6.84 -10.16 14.50
CA SER A 72 -6.69 -8.74 14.85
C SER A 72 -5.83 -8.59 16.11
N GLY A 73 -4.84 -7.71 16.06
CA GLY A 73 -3.91 -7.48 17.17
C GLY A 73 -2.70 -8.42 17.22
N SER A 74 -2.48 -9.27 16.18
CA SER A 74 -1.30 -10.17 16.11
C SER A 74 -0.01 -9.49 15.63
N GLY A 75 0.05 -8.16 15.58
CA GLY A 75 1.27 -7.44 15.20
C GLY A 75 1.42 -7.15 13.70
N GLN A 76 0.45 -7.48 12.85
CA GLN A 76 0.51 -7.21 11.40
C GLN A 76 0.66 -5.70 11.10
N LYS A 77 -0.03 -4.84 11.85
CA LYS A 77 0.10 -3.40 11.75
C LYS A 77 1.50 -2.94 12.14
N GLU A 78 2.01 -3.43 13.26
CA GLU A 78 3.34 -3.12 13.77
C GLU A 78 4.43 -3.56 12.81
N LEU A 79 4.25 -4.70 12.14
CA LEU A 79 5.16 -5.20 11.12
C LEU A 79 5.26 -4.23 9.93
N LEU A 80 4.13 -3.84 9.36
CA LEU A 80 4.09 -2.92 8.21
C LEU A 80 4.64 -1.54 8.58
N GLU A 81 4.30 -1.03 9.77
CA GLU A 81 4.80 0.26 10.27
C GLU A 81 6.31 0.22 10.52
N ALA A 82 6.86 -0.89 11.01
CA ALA A 82 8.30 -1.05 11.22
C ALA A 82 9.06 -1.05 9.88
N ILE A 83 8.59 -1.82 8.89
CA ILE A 83 9.16 -1.85 7.54
C ILE A 83 9.09 -0.46 6.87
N ALA A 84 8.00 0.26 7.09
CA ALA A 84 7.81 1.61 6.52
C ALA A 84 8.61 2.71 7.23
N GLY A 85 9.38 2.38 8.29
CA GLY A 85 10.14 3.36 9.06
C GLY A 85 9.29 4.27 9.97
N LEU A 86 8.07 3.81 10.32
CA LEU A 86 7.11 4.53 11.16
C LEU A 86 7.17 4.09 12.63
N ARG A 87 7.93 3.03 12.94
CA ARG A 87 8.01 2.47 14.29
C ARG A 87 9.45 2.09 14.67
N VAL A 88 9.77 2.30 15.92
CA VAL A 88 11.07 1.91 16.47
C VAL A 88 11.08 0.41 16.77
N THR A 89 12.17 -0.24 16.42
CA THR A 89 12.41 -1.67 16.64
C THR A 89 13.44 -1.90 17.74
N GLN A 90 13.51 -3.12 18.25
CA GLN A 90 14.49 -3.50 19.26
C GLN A 90 15.87 -3.79 18.60
N PRO A 91 16.97 -3.62 19.36
CA PRO A 91 18.32 -3.97 18.89
C PRO A 91 18.39 -5.44 18.43
N GLY A 92 19.13 -5.70 17.37
CA GLY A 92 19.24 -7.03 16.75
C GLY A 92 18.20 -7.29 15.64
N SER A 93 17.21 -6.39 15.46
CA SER A 93 16.30 -6.43 14.34
C SER A 93 16.97 -5.89 13.08
N HIS A 94 16.64 -6.47 11.91
CA HIS A 94 17.10 -5.99 10.60
C HIS A 94 15.97 -6.04 9.57
N VAL A 95 15.92 -5.02 8.72
CA VAL A 95 15.06 -4.98 7.52
C VAL A 95 15.92 -4.49 6.37
N ILE A 96 16.30 -5.41 5.50
CA ILE A 96 17.29 -5.18 4.45
C ILE A 96 16.58 -5.16 3.10
N TYR A 97 16.73 -4.08 2.35
CA TYR A 97 16.26 -3.94 0.99
C TYR A 97 17.36 -4.29 0.00
N HIS A 98 17.05 -5.14 -0.96
CA HIS A 98 17.91 -5.53 -2.07
C HIS A 98 17.41 -4.84 -3.34
N PRO A 99 18.12 -3.78 -3.82
CA PRO A 99 17.73 -3.09 -5.04
C PRO A 99 17.81 -4.03 -6.25
N PRO A 100 16.96 -3.83 -7.28
CA PRO A 100 17.06 -4.58 -8.52
C PRO A 100 18.41 -4.35 -9.21
N ALA A 101 18.87 -5.34 -10.00
CA ALA A 101 20.06 -5.21 -10.80
C ALA A 101 19.90 -4.09 -11.87
N PRO A 102 20.99 -3.46 -12.33
CA PRO A 102 20.94 -2.33 -13.27
C PRO A 102 20.23 -2.62 -14.59
N ASP A 103 20.19 -3.89 -15.00
CA ASP A 103 19.59 -4.35 -16.25
C ASP A 103 18.09 -4.73 -16.09
N GLU A 104 17.54 -4.67 -14.88
CA GLU A 104 16.12 -4.88 -14.65
C GLU A 104 15.34 -3.58 -14.92
N PRO A 105 14.36 -3.58 -15.84
CA PRO A 105 13.60 -2.39 -16.16
C PRO A 105 12.67 -2.02 -15.02
N ILE A 106 13.06 -1.03 -14.22
CA ILE A 106 12.14 -0.34 -13.32
C ILE A 106 11.68 0.92 -14.03
N ALA A 107 10.40 1.00 -14.31
CA ALA A 107 9.82 2.17 -14.94
C ALA A 107 10.09 3.43 -14.10
N GLY A 108 11.06 4.25 -14.53
CA GLY A 108 11.23 5.62 -14.05
C GLY A 108 12.21 5.88 -12.92
N GLN A 109 13.03 4.93 -12.48
CA GLN A 109 14.02 5.18 -11.42
C GLN A 109 15.47 4.90 -11.86
N HIS A 110 16.37 5.83 -11.55
CA HIS A 110 17.81 5.62 -11.57
C HIS A 110 18.20 4.86 -10.30
N VAL A 111 18.51 3.57 -10.42
CA VAL A 111 18.99 2.76 -9.31
C VAL A 111 20.52 2.75 -9.31
N PRO A 112 21.19 3.09 -8.20
CA PRO A 112 22.65 2.96 -8.10
C PRO A 112 23.06 1.50 -8.17
N VAL A 113 24.07 1.22 -8.99
CA VAL A 113 24.66 -0.10 -9.22
C VAL A 113 25.40 -0.59 -7.98
N ASP A 114 25.11 -1.83 -7.61
CA ASP A 114 25.92 -2.72 -6.78
C ASP A 114 26.33 -2.21 -5.39
N LYS A 115 25.43 -2.39 -4.44
CA LYS A 115 25.81 -2.54 -3.02
C LYS A 115 24.96 -3.66 -2.45
N GLY A 116 25.57 -4.52 -1.63
CA GLY A 116 24.83 -5.43 -0.78
C GLY A 116 23.64 -4.74 -0.11
N GLY A 117 22.61 -5.50 0.32
CA GLY A 117 21.34 -4.96 0.79
C GLY A 117 21.45 -3.72 1.69
N GLU A 118 20.51 -2.81 1.56
CA GLU A 118 20.46 -1.53 2.28
C GLU A 118 19.56 -1.67 3.51
N GLU A 119 20.11 -1.42 4.71
CA GLU A 119 19.33 -1.47 5.97
C GLU A 119 18.29 -0.34 6.00
N LEU A 120 17.02 -0.69 6.22
CA LEU A 120 15.91 0.26 6.30
C LEU A 120 15.64 0.75 7.73
N LEU A 121 15.97 -0.05 8.75
CA LEU A 121 15.71 0.33 10.13
C LEU A 121 16.52 1.57 10.54
N GLY A 122 15.89 2.39 11.36
CA GLY A 122 16.46 3.70 11.75
C GLY A 122 16.28 4.80 10.72
N LYS A 123 15.84 4.48 9.49
CA LYS A 123 15.48 5.47 8.47
C LYS A 123 14.00 5.85 8.60
N ASN A 124 13.68 7.12 8.37
CA ASN A 124 12.31 7.56 8.23
C ASN A 124 11.79 7.29 6.80
N PRO A 125 10.47 7.36 6.54
CA PRO A 125 9.89 7.03 5.23
C PRO A 125 10.48 7.83 4.06
N ARG A 126 10.93 9.07 4.30
CA ARG A 126 11.58 9.89 3.28
C ARG A 126 12.97 9.36 2.93
N GLN A 127 13.77 9.02 3.94
CA GLN A 127 15.09 8.44 3.71
C GLN A 127 14.98 7.10 2.99
N ILE A 128 13.96 6.29 3.31
CA ILE A 128 13.65 5.05 2.61
C ILE A 128 13.30 5.33 1.14
N HIS A 129 12.52 6.36 0.86
CA HIS A 129 12.21 6.78 -0.50
C HIS A 129 13.47 7.27 -1.26
N ASP A 130 14.33 8.04 -0.59
CA ASP A 130 15.54 8.64 -1.19
C ASP A 130 16.58 7.57 -1.61
N ILE A 131 16.55 6.36 -1.05
CA ILE A 131 17.36 5.20 -1.47
C ILE A 131 16.71 4.36 -2.60
N GLY A 132 15.60 4.83 -3.17
CA GLY A 132 14.94 4.21 -4.32
C GLY A 132 13.79 3.27 -3.97
N VAL A 133 13.41 3.14 -2.70
CA VAL A 133 12.25 2.32 -2.28
C VAL A 133 10.96 3.11 -2.47
N SER A 134 10.16 2.73 -3.45
CA SER A 134 8.81 3.27 -3.64
C SER A 134 7.80 2.37 -2.93
N MET A 135 7.21 2.86 -1.84
CA MET A 135 6.19 2.13 -1.09
C MET A 135 4.78 2.66 -1.40
N ALA A 136 3.88 1.74 -1.80
CA ALA A 136 2.45 1.95 -1.75
C ALA A 136 1.94 1.44 -0.39
N PHE A 137 1.46 2.33 0.46
CA PHE A 137 1.05 2.01 1.82
C PHE A 137 -0.46 2.12 2.00
N VAL A 138 -1.13 0.97 2.10
CA VAL A 138 -2.59 0.88 2.29
C VAL A 138 -2.89 0.37 3.70
N PRO A 139 -3.01 1.27 4.70
CA PRO A 139 -3.26 0.88 6.09
C PRO A 139 -4.70 0.41 6.31
N GLU A 140 -4.91 -0.34 7.38
CA GLU A 140 -6.24 -0.75 7.84
C GLU A 140 -7.11 0.49 8.17
N ASP A 141 -6.56 1.45 8.92
CA ASP A 141 -7.22 2.73 9.19
C ASP A 141 -7.09 3.67 7.98
N ARG A 142 -8.07 3.61 7.11
CA ARG A 142 -8.10 4.36 5.85
C ARG A 142 -8.16 5.87 6.03
N LEU A 143 -8.85 6.36 7.06
CA LEU A 143 -9.07 7.79 7.30
C LEU A 143 -8.18 8.39 8.39
N GLY A 144 -7.61 7.56 9.28
CA GLY A 144 -6.67 8.02 10.29
C GLY A 144 -5.22 8.03 9.80
N MET A 145 -4.84 7.06 8.97
CA MET A 145 -3.47 6.91 8.45
C MET A 145 -3.37 7.02 6.92
N GLY A 146 -4.40 6.55 6.21
CA GLY A 146 -4.37 6.49 4.75
C GLY A 146 -4.67 7.83 4.10
N LEU A 147 -5.85 8.39 4.35
CA LEU A 147 -6.36 9.61 3.72
C LEU A 147 -6.69 10.68 4.76
N VAL A 148 -6.61 11.93 4.35
CA VAL A 148 -7.11 13.06 5.15
C VAL A 148 -8.61 13.19 4.91
N GLY A 149 -9.43 12.75 5.87
CA GLY A 149 -10.88 12.64 5.73
C GLY A 149 -11.61 13.96 5.40
N SER A 150 -11.07 15.11 5.80
CA SER A 150 -11.63 16.43 5.52
C SER A 150 -11.32 16.96 4.12
N MET A 151 -10.35 16.35 3.42
CA MET A 151 -9.94 16.74 2.06
C MET A 151 -10.70 15.92 1.01
N GLY A 152 -10.84 16.48 -0.21
CA GLY A 152 -11.35 15.78 -1.38
C GLY A 152 -10.31 14.82 -1.98
N MET A 153 -10.72 14.09 -3.02
CA MET A 153 -9.82 13.17 -3.75
C MET A 153 -8.61 13.93 -4.31
N ALA A 154 -8.83 15.05 -4.99
CA ALA A 154 -7.76 15.82 -5.63
C ALA A 154 -6.69 16.28 -4.64
N ASP A 155 -7.09 16.76 -3.46
CA ASP A 155 -6.14 17.18 -2.43
C ASP A 155 -5.42 16.00 -1.78
N ASN A 156 -6.10 14.86 -1.59
CA ASN A 156 -5.46 13.62 -1.12
C ASN A 156 -4.43 13.07 -2.12
N MET A 157 -4.71 13.14 -3.44
CA MET A 157 -3.72 12.78 -4.49
C MET A 157 -2.49 13.70 -4.44
N MET A 158 -2.68 14.98 -4.14
CA MET A 158 -1.60 15.97 -4.04
C MET A 158 -0.62 15.66 -2.90
N LEU A 159 -1.05 14.99 -1.82
CA LEU A 159 -0.19 14.71 -0.67
C LEU A 159 1.07 13.89 -1.03
N LYS A 160 1.04 13.08 -2.08
CA LYS A 160 2.23 12.36 -2.58
C LYS A 160 3.10 13.19 -3.51
N THR A 161 2.52 14.15 -4.22
CA THR A 161 3.20 14.84 -5.32
C THR A 161 3.50 16.31 -5.06
N TYR A 162 3.10 16.87 -3.92
CA TYR A 162 3.22 18.32 -3.66
C TYR A 162 4.66 18.86 -3.70
N ARG A 163 5.68 17.98 -3.55
CA ARG A 163 7.10 18.35 -3.60
C ARG A 163 7.76 18.13 -4.96
N SER A 164 7.10 17.48 -5.90
CA SER A 164 7.66 17.20 -7.24
C SER A 164 7.61 18.41 -8.19
N GLY A 165 6.92 19.49 -7.81
CA GLY A 165 6.83 20.73 -8.58
C GLY A 165 8.13 21.53 -8.56
N ARG A 166 8.47 22.15 -9.71
CA ARG A 166 9.61 23.07 -9.84
C ARG A 166 9.14 24.50 -9.54
N GLY A 167 9.21 24.95 -8.28
CA GLY A 167 8.89 26.34 -7.96
C GLY A 167 8.14 26.51 -6.63
N PRO A 168 7.84 27.79 -6.24
CA PRO A 168 7.18 28.09 -4.97
C PRO A 168 5.66 27.86 -4.99
N LEU A 169 5.07 27.59 -6.16
CA LEU A 169 3.64 27.36 -6.34
C LEU A 169 3.33 25.88 -6.51
N LEU A 170 2.24 25.42 -5.86
CA LEU A 170 1.75 24.06 -6.01
C LEU A 170 1.05 23.90 -7.37
N ASP A 171 1.52 22.96 -8.19
CA ASP A 171 0.79 22.53 -9.38
C ASP A 171 -0.35 21.59 -9.00
N ARG A 172 -1.59 22.09 -9.13
CA ARG A 172 -2.80 21.32 -8.82
C ARG A 172 -3.36 20.54 -10.01
N LYS A 173 -2.79 20.70 -11.21
CA LYS A 173 -3.31 20.06 -12.42
C LYS A 173 -3.10 18.55 -12.42
N PRO A 174 -1.89 18.00 -12.17
CA PRO A 174 -1.66 16.55 -12.15
C PRO A 174 -2.50 15.82 -11.09
N PRO A 175 -2.59 16.28 -9.81
CA PRO A 175 -3.44 15.61 -8.82
C PRO A 175 -4.92 15.59 -9.18
N ARG A 176 -5.44 16.65 -9.81
CA ARG A 176 -6.83 16.68 -10.29
C ARG A 176 -7.07 15.69 -11.42
N GLN A 177 -6.15 15.62 -12.38
CA GLN A 177 -6.23 14.65 -13.47
C GLN A 177 -6.17 13.21 -12.94
N LEU A 178 -5.31 12.93 -11.96
CA LEU A 178 -5.26 11.63 -11.30
C LEU A 178 -6.59 11.32 -10.58
N ALA A 179 -7.16 12.30 -9.86
CA ALA A 179 -8.42 12.12 -9.15
C ALA A 179 -9.59 11.80 -10.10
N GLU A 180 -9.68 12.48 -11.26
CA GLU A 180 -10.71 12.17 -12.26
C GLU A 180 -10.50 10.78 -12.87
N ARG A 181 -9.26 10.43 -13.24
CA ARG A 181 -8.94 9.11 -13.76
C ARG A 181 -9.29 8.00 -12.75
N VAL A 182 -8.88 8.14 -11.49
CA VAL A 182 -9.20 7.17 -10.42
C VAL A 182 -10.71 7.06 -10.20
N LYS A 183 -11.43 8.19 -10.30
CA LYS A 183 -12.89 8.19 -10.20
C LYS A 183 -13.54 7.36 -11.30
N GLU A 184 -13.04 7.46 -12.53
CA GLU A 184 -13.55 6.73 -13.69
C GLU A 184 -13.11 5.27 -13.68
N GLU A 185 -11.81 4.99 -13.56
CA GLU A 185 -11.25 3.63 -13.66
C GLU A 185 -11.67 2.71 -12.52
N LEU A 186 -11.83 3.25 -11.30
CA LEU A 186 -12.25 2.47 -10.13
C LEU A 186 -13.75 2.65 -9.80
N ASP A 187 -14.50 3.34 -10.64
CA ASP A 187 -15.93 3.59 -10.42
C ASP A 187 -16.20 4.13 -9.01
N VAL A 188 -15.55 5.26 -8.65
CA VAL A 188 -15.74 5.89 -7.34
C VAL A 188 -17.01 6.72 -7.34
N LEU A 189 -18.00 6.29 -6.57
CA LEU A 189 -19.26 6.99 -6.43
C LEU A 189 -19.09 8.23 -5.52
N THR A 190 -18.97 9.39 -6.15
CA THR A 190 -18.83 10.69 -5.47
C THR A 190 -19.50 11.80 -6.30
N PRO A 191 -20.15 12.78 -5.65
CA PRO A 191 -20.69 13.95 -6.35
C PRO A 191 -19.61 14.77 -7.06
N SER A 192 -18.41 14.85 -6.48
CA SER A 192 -17.29 15.64 -7.01
C SER A 192 -15.96 15.11 -6.45
N ILE A 193 -14.86 15.27 -7.19
CA ILE A 193 -13.49 15.01 -6.71
C ILE A 193 -13.08 15.92 -5.54
N ASN A 194 -13.80 17.01 -5.29
CA ASN A 194 -13.59 17.91 -4.17
C ASN A 194 -14.44 17.55 -2.93
N THR A 195 -15.33 16.56 -3.03
CA THR A 195 -16.12 16.10 -1.88
C THR A 195 -15.19 15.49 -0.84
N PRO A 196 -15.27 15.94 0.45
CA PRO A 196 -14.47 15.35 1.52
C PRO A 196 -14.62 13.83 1.58
N VAL A 197 -13.49 13.10 1.56
CA VAL A 197 -13.52 11.63 1.44
C VAL A 197 -14.21 10.94 2.61
N ARG A 198 -14.29 11.57 3.79
CA ARG A 198 -15.07 11.06 4.93
C ARG A 198 -16.57 10.97 4.67
N ARG A 199 -17.09 11.61 3.62
CA ARG A 199 -18.51 11.55 3.21
C ARG A 199 -18.81 10.40 2.25
N LEU A 200 -17.79 9.71 1.79
CA LEU A 200 -17.91 8.57 0.91
C LEU A 200 -18.19 7.30 1.71
N SER A 201 -18.77 6.29 1.06
CA SER A 201 -18.89 4.96 1.66
C SER A 201 -17.52 4.32 1.87
N GLY A 202 -17.39 3.37 2.81
CA GLY A 202 -16.12 2.71 3.11
C GLY A 202 -15.47 2.07 1.88
N GLY A 203 -16.24 1.48 0.97
CA GLY A 203 -15.72 0.95 -0.30
C GLY A 203 -15.16 2.04 -1.21
N ASN A 204 -15.84 3.18 -1.32
CA ASN A 204 -15.34 4.30 -2.12
C ASN A 204 -14.09 4.95 -1.49
N VAL A 205 -14.02 5.05 -0.18
CA VAL A 205 -12.79 5.49 0.53
C VAL A 205 -11.62 4.56 0.20
N GLN A 206 -11.85 3.24 0.17
CA GLN A 206 -10.82 2.26 -0.18
C GLN A 206 -10.36 2.42 -1.64
N LYS A 207 -11.29 2.58 -2.59
CA LYS A 207 -10.97 2.84 -3.99
C LYS A 207 -10.12 4.10 -4.17
N VAL A 208 -10.45 5.20 -3.46
CA VAL A 208 -9.65 6.43 -3.47
C VAL A 208 -8.24 6.21 -2.92
N LEU A 209 -8.11 5.46 -1.82
CA LEU A 209 -6.82 5.15 -1.22
C LEU A 209 -5.95 4.31 -2.16
N VAL A 210 -6.48 3.22 -2.69
CA VAL A 210 -5.75 2.35 -3.64
C VAL A 210 -5.39 3.10 -4.92
N GLY A 211 -6.29 3.93 -5.44
CA GLY A 211 -6.02 4.72 -6.64
C GLY A 211 -4.99 5.85 -6.44
N ARG A 212 -4.73 6.26 -5.19
CA ARG A 212 -3.66 7.21 -4.87
C ARG A 212 -2.30 6.49 -4.82
N GLU A 213 -2.25 5.25 -4.32
CA GLU A 213 -1.05 4.46 -4.15
C GLU A 213 -0.57 3.82 -5.45
#